data_53a0ad967fc0d8f75c75c084d31e483e
#
_entry.id   53a0ad967fc0d8f75c75c084d31e483e
#
_cell.length_a   1.000
_cell.length_b   1.000
_cell.length_c   1.000
_cell.angle_alpha   90.00
_cell.angle_beta   90.00
_cell.angle_gamma   90.00
#
_symmetry.space_group_name_H-M   'P 1'
#
loop_
_entity.id
_entity.type
_entity.pdbx_description
1 polymer ?
#
loop_
_entity_poly.entity_id
_entity_poly.type
_entity_poly.pdbx_seq_one_letter_code
_entity_poly.pdbx_strand_id
1 'polypeptide(L)'
;KSVQNLIDPLEKSRNTTLDRMLVGLGIPNVGKKTSRQLSVISYQLSQKNAKNILETLFSLTEEELLEVKDIGPETARAFVEYMTENRELVEWLFNELNIPTWVIAQDVELQASEISGKSFCVTGTFEKFSQDEIHEMIEKNGGEVRTSVSSKLDYLIAWESAGSKLAKANEYGVQVLSIEEFLKKIAN
;
A
#
# COMPACT_ATOMS: atom_id res chain seq x y z
N LYS A 1 12.59 8.53 -35.85
CA LYS A 1 11.49 7.81 -35.16
C LYS A 1 11.99 6.79 -34.10
N SER A 2 13.13 6.12 -34.31
CA SER A 2 13.60 5.05 -33.40
C SER A 2 14.18 5.57 -32.07
N VAL A 3 14.94 6.66 -32.10
CA VAL A 3 15.57 7.24 -30.88
C VAL A 3 14.54 7.89 -29.98
N GLN A 4 13.58 8.65 -30.54
CA GLN A 4 12.52 9.30 -29.78
C GLN A 4 11.62 8.28 -29.06
N ASN A 5 11.34 7.13 -29.71
CA ASN A 5 10.58 6.03 -29.12
C ASN A 5 11.28 5.35 -27.93
N LEU A 6 12.59 5.56 -27.75
CA LEU A 6 13.35 5.10 -26.60
C LEU A 6 13.46 6.19 -25.50
N ILE A 7 13.60 7.45 -25.91
CA ILE A 7 13.76 8.58 -24.99
C ILE A 7 12.46 8.85 -24.23
N ASP A 8 11.31 8.90 -24.90
CA ASP A 8 10.02 9.23 -24.28
C ASP A 8 9.61 8.25 -23.16
N PRO A 9 9.76 6.90 -23.32
CA PRO A 9 9.54 5.96 -22.24
C PRO A 9 10.54 6.10 -21.08
N LEU A 10 11.81 6.42 -21.35
CA LEU A 10 12.84 6.64 -20.34
C LEU A 10 12.54 7.90 -19.51
N GLU A 11 12.19 9.00 -20.16
CA GLU A 11 11.77 10.24 -19.51
C GLU A 11 10.53 10.01 -18.62
N LYS A 12 9.53 9.25 -19.11
CA LYS A 12 8.35 8.87 -18.33
C LYS A 12 8.69 7.99 -17.12
N SER A 13 9.69 7.13 -17.26
CA SER A 13 10.11 6.24 -16.16
C SER A 13 10.79 6.97 -14.99
N ARG A 14 11.26 8.19 -15.20
CA ARG A 14 11.79 9.05 -14.13
C ARG A 14 10.69 9.47 -13.13
N ASN A 15 9.44 9.57 -13.59
CA ASN A 15 8.30 9.84 -12.71
C ASN A 15 7.85 8.51 -12.08
N THR A 16 8.27 8.29 -10.87
CA THR A 16 8.01 7.03 -10.13
C THR A 16 7.70 7.31 -8.67
N THR A 17 7.35 6.27 -7.93
CA THR A 17 7.09 6.35 -6.51
C THR A 17 8.22 5.71 -5.72
N LEU A 18 8.37 6.07 -4.43
CA LEU A 18 9.44 5.54 -3.59
C LEU A 18 9.38 4.02 -3.45
N ASP A 19 8.18 3.46 -3.31
CA ASP A 19 7.97 2.01 -3.25
C ASP A 19 8.42 1.30 -4.53
N ARG A 20 8.17 1.89 -5.71
CA ARG A 20 8.63 1.35 -6.99
C ARG A 20 10.16 1.42 -7.13
N MET A 21 10.76 2.52 -6.69
CA MET A 21 12.21 2.65 -6.63
C MET A 21 12.82 1.53 -5.75
N LEU A 22 12.28 1.33 -4.55
CA LEU A 22 12.75 0.30 -3.62
C LEU A 22 12.60 -1.13 -4.19
N VAL A 23 11.50 -1.42 -4.90
CA VAL A 23 11.36 -2.69 -5.64
C VAL A 23 12.44 -2.82 -6.72
N GLY A 24 12.69 -1.74 -7.45
CA GLY A 24 13.68 -1.71 -8.54
C GLY A 24 15.11 -1.93 -8.10
N LEU A 25 15.44 -1.61 -6.86
CA LEU A 25 16.77 -1.88 -6.26
C LEU A 25 17.05 -3.38 -6.07
N GLY A 26 16.03 -4.24 -6.09
CA GLY A 26 16.21 -5.70 -5.96
C GLY A 26 16.71 -6.15 -4.60
N ILE A 27 16.38 -5.43 -3.53
CA ILE A 27 16.77 -5.77 -2.16
C ILE A 27 16.18 -7.14 -1.78
N PRO A 28 16.99 -8.08 -1.25
CA PRO A 28 16.50 -9.40 -0.87
C PRO A 28 15.30 -9.33 0.10
N ASN A 29 14.29 -10.14 -0.14
CA ASN A 29 13.03 -10.21 0.64
C ASN A 29 12.16 -8.94 0.62
N VAL A 30 12.53 -7.91 -0.15
CA VAL A 30 11.78 -6.66 -0.29
C VAL A 30 10.95 -6.68 -1.57
N GLY A 31 9.72 -7.18 -1.46
CA GLY A 31 8.73 -7.17 -2.55
C GLY A 31 7.85 -5.91 -2.51
N LYS A 32 6.85 -5.83 -3.40
CA LYS A 32 5.94 -4.67 -3.54
C LYS A 32 5.29 -4.25 -2.21
N LYS A 33 4.79 -5.21 -1.42
CA LYS A 33 4.13 -4.94 -0.13
C LYS A 33 5.11 -4.32 0.86
N THR A 34 6.27 -4.94 1.03
CA THR A 34 7.32 -4.47 1.94
C THR A 34 7.85 -3.09 1.52
N SER A 35 8.07 -2.87 0.23
CA SER A 35 8.52 -1.57 -0.29
C SER A 35 7.52 -0.46 0.00
N ARG A 36 6.22 -0.73 -0.11
CA ARG A 36 5.18 0.24 0.26
C ARG A 36 5.22 0.57 1.77
N GLN A 37 5.36 -0.45 2.62
CA GLN A 37 5.49 -0.25 4.07
C GLN A 37 6.75 0.55 4.42
N LEU A 38 7.89 0.25 3.79
CA LEU A 38 9.13 1.00 3.94
C LEU A 38 8.99 2.47 3.52
N SER A 39 8.26 2.74 2.43
CA SER A 39 7.98 4.12 2.00
C SER A 39 7.17 4.88 3.04
N VAL A 40 6.14 4.25 3.60
CA VAL A 40 5.25 4.86 4.58
C VAL A 40 6.00 5.14 5.89
N ILE A 41 6.72 4.17 6.45
CA ILE A 41 7.47 4.38 7.70
C ILE A 41 8.57 5.44 7.53
N SER A 42 9.24 5.46 6.38
CA SER A 42 10.24 6.49 6.06
C SER A 42 9.61 7.89 6.04
N TYR A 43 8.42 8.03 5.45
CA TYR A 43 7.71 9.30 5.46
C TYR A 43 7.29 9.72 6.88
N GLN A 44 6.68 8.82 7.65
CA GLN A 44 6.25 9.09 9.03
C GLN A 44 7.42 9.54 9.90
N LEU A 45 8.54 8.82 9.85
CA LEU A 45 9.74 9.17 10.62
C LEU A 45 10.41 10.45 10.12
N SER A 46 10.37 10.73 8.81
CA SER A 46 10.90 11.99 8.27
C SER A 46 10.13 13.19 8.79
N GLN A 47 8.81 13.11 8.87
CA GLN A 47 7.97 14.15 9.46
C GLN A 47 8.24 14.33 10.96
N LYS A 48 8.34 13.22 11.70
CA LYS A 48 8.58 13.23 13.15
C LYS A 48 9.95 13.83 13.50
N ASN A 49 10.98 13.53 12.72
CA ASN A 49 12.37 13.88 13.01
C ASN A 49 12.85 15.12 12.25
N ALA A 50 11.99 15.77 11.46
CA ALA A 50 12.33 16.89 10.58
C ALA A 50 13.53 16.61 9.64
N LYS A 51 13.68 15.36 9.20
CA LYS A 51 14.68 14.90 8.23
C LYS A 51 14.05 14.76 6.84
N ASN A 52 14.88 14.82 5.79
CA ASN A 52 14.40 14.44 4.48
C ASN A 52 14.19 12.91 4.40
N ILE A 53 13.37 12.49 3.43
CA ILE A 53 12.96 11.08 3.32
C ILE A 53 14.14 10.15 2.99
N LEU A 54 15.10 10.62 2.22
CA LEU A 54 16.30 9.86 1.84
C LEU A 54 17.22 9.66 3.06
N GLU A 55 17.45 10.70 3.85
CA GLU A 55 18.20 10.60 5.11
C GLU A 55 17.50 9.66 6.09
N THR A 56 16.18 9.69 6.13
CA THR A 56 15.39 8.78 6.96
C THR A 56 15.57 7.34 6.52
N LEU A 57 15.50 7.05 5.20
CA LEU A 57 15.76 5.72 4.66
C LEU A 57 17.11 5.14 5.09
N PHE A 58 18.16 5.97 5.07
CA PHE A 58 19.51 5.55 5.50
C PHE A 58 19.66 5.43 7.02
N SER A 59 18.79 6.07 7.79
CA SER A 59 18.85 6.02 9.25
C SER A 59 17.93 4.98 9.88
N LEU A 60 17.12 4.25 9.09
CA LEU A 60 16.28 3.16 9.58
C LEU A 60 17.13 2.06 10.21
N THR A 61 16.77 1.66 11.42
CA THR A 61 17.39 0.55 12.15
C THR A 61 16.62 -0.75 11.99
N GLU A 62 17.25 -1.88 12.27
CA GLU A 62 16.58 -3.19 12.28
C GLU A 62 15.40 -3.18 13.28
N GLU A 63 15.60 -2.57 14.47
CA GLU A 63 14.58 -2.48 15.51
C GLU A 63 13.34 -1.73 15.04
N GLU A 64 13.51 -0.56 14.40
CA GLU A 64 12.39 0.23 13.85
C GLU A 64 11.65 -0.55 12.75
N LEU A 65 12.38 -1.30 11.93
CA LEU A 65 11.79 -2.12 10.87
C LEU A 65 11.01 -3.32 11.41
N LEU A 66 11.44 -3.90 12.53
CA LEU A 66 10.75 -5.03 13.18
C LEU A 66 9.40 -4.62 13.82
N GLU A 67 9.20 -3.32 14.10
CA GLU A 67 7.91 -2.80 14.55
C GLU A 67 6.87 -2.73 13.40
N VAL A 68 7.33 -2.79 12.15
CA VAL A 68 6.46 -2.74 10.97
C VAL A 68 5.86 -4.12 10.72
N LYS A 69 4.54 -4.19 10.63
CA LYS A 69 3.82 -5.44 10.36
C LYS A 69 4.36 -6.13 9.10
N ASP A 70 4.55 -7.43 9.17
CA ASP A 70 5.03 -8.29 8.08
C ASP A 70 6.50 -8.05 7.64
N ILE A 71 7.29 -7.27 8.37
CA ILE A 71 8.74 -7.19 8.20
C ILE A 71 9.41 -8.06 9.25
N GLY A 72 10.04 -9.14 8.81
CA GLY A 72 10.77 -10.06 9.67
C GLY A 72 12.27 -9.71 9.78
N PRO A 73 13.01 -10.39 10.69
CA PRO A 73 14.42 -10.09 10.95
C PRO A 73 15.32 -10.20 9.71
N GLU A 74 15.08 -11.19 8.86
CA GLU A 74 15.86 -11.38 7.61
C GLU A 74 15.66 -10.21 6.64
N THR A 75 14.42 -9.71 6.52
CA THR A 75 14.09 -8.58 5.65
C THR A 75 14.65 -7.27 6.21
N ALA A 76 14.52 -7.05 7.52
CA ALA A 76 15.06 -5.87 8.20
C ALA A 76 16.58 -5.77 8.02
N ARG A 77 17.29 -6.87 8.29
CA ARG A 77 18.74 -6.94 8.11
C ARG A 77 19.15 -6.71 6.67
N ALA A 78 18.56 -7.43 5.72
CA ALA A 78 18.87 -7.29 4.30
C ALA A 78 18.67 -5.85 3.80
N PHE A 79 17.63 -5.17 4.28
CA PHE A 79 17.38 -3.77 3.95
C PHE A 79 18.49 -2.85 4.50
N VAL A 80 18.82 -2.94 5.78
CA VAL A 80 19.82 -2.09 6.43
C VAL A 80 21.22 -2.32 5.82
N GLU A 81 21.61 -3.57 5.59
CA GLU A 81 22.86 -3.93 4.93
C GLU A 81 22.92 -3.33 3.52
N TYR A 82 21.86 -3.54 2.72
CA TYR A 82 21.81 -3.02 1.35
C TYR A 82 21.92 -1.48 1.31
N MET A 83 21.18 -0.78 2.17
CA MET A 83 21.20 0.69 2.22
C MET A 83 22.57 1.22 2.65
N THR A 84 23.29 0.48 3.48
CA THR A 84 24.65 0.85 3.93
C THR A 84 25.66 0.63 2.80
N GLU A 85 25.62 -0.53 2.14
CA GLU A 85 26.59 -0.91 1.10
C GLU A 85 26.40 -0.15 -0.21
N ASN A 86 25.15 0.22 -0.53
CA ASN A 86 24.80 0.84 -1.82
C ASN A 86 24.40 2.31 -1.70
N ARG A 87 24.87 3.00 -0.66
CA ARG A 87 24.46 4.39 -0.35
C ARG A 87 24.59 5.31 -1.55
N GLU A 88 25.74 5.35 -2.20
CA GLU A 88 25.98 6.24 -3.36
C GLU A 88 25.03 5.95 -4.53
N LEU A 89 24.76 4.68 -4.82
CA LEU A 89 23.82 4.28 -5.86
C LEU A 89 22.39 4.73 -5.54
N VAL A 90 21.96 4.52 -4.30
CA VAL A 90 20.61 4.89 -3.85
C VAL A 90 20.43 6.41 -3.86
N GLU A 91 21.42 7.18 -3.39
CA GLU A 91 21.41 8.65 -3.43
C GLU A 91 21.36 9.16 -4.87
N TRP A 92 22.20 8.62 -5.74
CA TRP A 92 22.18 8.99 -7.16
C TRP A 92 20.82 8.70 -7.81
N LEU A 93 20.30 7.49 -7.63
CA LEU A 93 19.03 7.08 -8.20
C LEU A 93 17.86 7.94 -7.68
N PHE A 94 17.83 8.21 -6.38
CA PHE A 94 16.80 9.06 -5.77
C PHE A 94 16.80 10.48 -6.35
N ASN A 95 17.98 11.05 -6.59
CA ASN A 95 18.14 12.39 -7.17
C ASN A 95 17.80 12.44 -8.66
N GLU A 96 18.01 11.34 -9.40
CA GLU A 96 17.65 11.24 -10.83
C GLU A 96 16.15 11.00 -11.05
N LEU A 97 15.44 10.49 -10.05
CA LEU A 97 14.02 10.17 -10.14
C LEU A 97 13.16 11.31 -9.59
N ASN A 98 12.04 11.57 -10.25
CA ASN A 98 11.03 12.49 -9.77
C ASN A 98 10.06 11.73 -8.84
N ILE A 99 10.38 11.67 -7.56
CA ILE A 99 9.58 10.96 -6.55
C ILE A 99 8.71 11.98 -5.80
N PRO A 100 7.39 11.99 -6.04
CA PRO A 100 6.49 12.92 -5.37
C PRO A 100 6.22 12.46 -3.93
N THR A 101 6.60 13.27 -2.97
CA THR A 101 6.39 12.99 -1.53
C THR A 101 4.92 13.01 -1.13
N TRP A 102 4.06 13.74 -1.85
CA TRP A 102 2.62 13.78 -1.60
C TRP A 102 1.91 12.43 -1.82
N VAL A 103 2.44 11.58 -2.71
CA VAL A 103 1.90 10.22 -2.91
C VAL A 103 2.06 9.39 -1.64
N ILE A 104 3.21 9.53 -0.97
CA ILE A 104 3.48 8.83 0.29
C ILE A 104 2.59 9.37 1.42
N ALA A 105 2.32 10.68 1.43
CA ALA A 105 1.39 11.29 2.39
C ALA A 105 -0.02 10.69 2.27
N GLN A 106 -0.51 10.48 1.05
CA GLN A 106 -1.79 9.79 0.82
C GLN A 106 -1.78 8.35 1.34
N ASP A 107 -0.68 7.61 1.14
CA ASP A 107 -0.53 6.25 1.66
C ASP A 107 -0.54 6.21 3.21
N VAL A 108 -0.01 7.24 3.86
CA VAL A 108 -0.06 7.39 5.33
C VAL A 108 -1.50 7.64 5.80
N GLU A 109 -2.22 8.54 5.14
CA GLU A 109 -3.63 8.80 5.44
C GLU A 109 -4.50 7.55 5.24
N LEU A 110 -4.24 6.78 4.16
CA LEU A 110 -4.91 5.52 3.88
C LEU A 110 -4.67 4.47 4.98
N GLN A 111 -3.47 4.41 5.56
CA GLN A 111 -3.17 3.49 6.67
C GLN A 111 -3.81 3.91 8.00
N ALA A 112 -4.16 5.18 8.15
CA ALA A 112 -4.89 5.68 9.32
C ALA A 112 -6.40 5.38 9.25
N SER A 113 -6.94 4.97 8.10
CA SER A 113 -8.36 4.66 7.96
C SER A 113 -8.74 3.38 8.73
N GLU A 114 -9.96 3.33 9.26
CA GLU A 114 -10.49 2.15 9.99
C GLU A 114 -10.52 0.86 9.15
N ILE A 115 -10.45 0.98 7.83
CA ILE A 115 -10.49 -0.15 6.90
C ILE A 115 -9.12 -0.59 6.39
N SER A 116 -8.06 0.13 6.77
CA SER A 116 -6.70 -0.19 6.34
C SER A 116 -6.27 -1.59 6.78
N GLY A 117 -5.75 -2.39 5.84
CA GLY A 117 -5.35 -3.77 6.08
C GLY A 117 -6.50 -4.75 6.31
N LYS A 118 -7.77 -4.30 6.19
CA LYS A 118 -8.95 -5.14 6.27
C LYS A 118 -9.33 -5.73 4.93
N SER A 119 -9.84 -6.95 4.94
CA SER A 119 -10.27 -7.67 3.74
C SER A 119 -11.77 -7.54 3.51
N PHE A 120 -12.16 -7.24 2.27
CA PHE A 120 -13.54 -6.99 1.86
C PHE A 120 -13.95 -7.89 0.71
N CYS A 121 -15.19 -8.36 0.75
CA CYS A 121 -15.86 -8.93 -0.42
C CYS A 121 -17.09 -8.08 -0.72
N VAL A 122 -17.33 -7.80 -2.01
CA VAL A 122 -18.48 -7.00 -2.46
C VAL A 122 -19.46 -7.93 -3.17
N THR A 123 -20.75 -7.78 -2.89
CA THR A 123 -21.81 -8.58 -3.53
C THR A 123 -23.12 -7.82 -3.63
N GLY A 124 -23.86 -8.06 -4.71
CA GLY A 124 -25.12 -7.38 -4.99
C GLY A 124 -24.97 -6.28 -6.03
N THR A 125 -26.10 -5.65 -6.37
CA THR A 125 -26.19 -4.52 -7.31
C THR A 125 -26.51 -3.27 -6.49
N PHE A 126 -25.69 -2.25 -6.62
CA PHE A 126 -25.84 -0.99 -5.90
C PHE A 126 -26.43 0.06 -6.83
N GLU A 127 -27.36 0.88 -6.34
CA GLU A 127 -28.03 1.89 -7.17
C GLU A 127 -27.12 3.05 -7.57
N LYS A 128 -26.18 3.43 -6.69
CA LYS A 128 -25.34 4.63 -6.83
C LYS A 128 -23.89 4.35 -7.21
N PHE A 129 -23.43 3.14 -7.05
CA PHE A 129 -22.04 2.75 -7.29
C PHE A 129 -21.96 1.42 -8.03
N SER A 130 -21.05 1.29 -8.98
CA SER A 130 -20.66 0.01 -9.55
C SER A 130 -19.80 -0.78 -8.56
N GLN A 131 -19.70 -2.09 -8.73
CA GLN A 131 -18.80 -2.91 -7.91
C GLN A 131 -17.34 -2.47 -8.08
N ASP A 132 -16.94 -2.06 -9.28
CA ASP A 132 -15.58 -1.60 -9.56
C ASP A 132 -15.26 -0.29 -8.82
N GLU A 133 -16.20 0.65 -8.74
CA GLU A 133 -16.03 1.88 -7.95
C GLU A 133 -15.90 1.59 -6.45
N ILE A 134 -16.65 0.61 -5.92
CA ILE A 134 -16.52 0.19 -4.53
C ILE A 134 -15.17 -0.49 -4.29
N HIS A 135 -14.71 -1.33 -5.22
CA HIS A 135 -13.38 -1.95 -5.15
C HIS A 135 -12.29 -0.88 -5.12
N GLU A 136 -12.38 0.12 -6.01
CA GLU A 136 -11.44 1.24 -6.05
C GLU A 136 -11.44 2.05 -4.73
N MET A 137 -12.62 2.29 -4.14
CA MET A 137 -12.73 2.96 -2.83
C MET A 137 -12.09 2.14 -1.71
N ILE A 138 -12.28 0.80 -1.69
CA ILE A 138 -11.63 -0.08 -0.72
C ILE A 138 -10.12 0.01 -0.85
N GLU A 139 -9.58 -0.15 -2.07
CA GLU A 139 -8.15 -0.15 -2.33
C GLU A 139 -7.50 1.21 -2.06
N LYS A 140 -8.16 2.31 -2.44
CA LYS A 140 -7.71 3.69 -2.14
C LYS A 140 -7.63 3.96 -0.63
N ASN A 141 -8.44 3.29 0.18
CA ASN A 141 -8.43 3.42 1.64
C ASN A 141 -7.64 2.30 2.34
N GLY A 142 -6.76 1.61 1.62
CA GLY A 142 -5.84 0.62 2.18
C GLY A 142 -6.47 -0.74 2.53
N GLY A 143 -7.72 -0.99 2.12
CA GLY A 143 -8.38 -2.29 2.25
C GLY A 143 -7.98 -3.26 1.14
N GLU A 144 -8.20 -4.55 1.35
CA GLU A 144 -7.95 -5.61 0.38
C GLU A 144 -9.27 -6.16 -0.18
N VAL A 145 -9.42 -6.19 -1.51
CA VAL A 145 -10.58 -6.80 -2.16
C VAL A 145 -10.40 -8.30 -2.33
N ARG A 146 -11.40 -9.07 -1.93
CA ARG A 146 -11.48 -10.53 -2.12
C ARG A 146 -12.69 -10.92 -2.97
N THR A 147 -12.52 -11.91 -3.83
CA THR A 147 -13.58 -12.38 -4.73
C THR A 147 -14.54 -13.36 -4.07
N SER A 148 -14.14 -13.98 -2.94
CA SER A 148 -14.91 -15.00 -2.24
C SER A 148 -14.97 -14.75 -0.74
N VAL A 149 -16.04 -15.26 -0.11
CA VAL A 149 -16.24 -15.21 1.34
C VAL A 149 -15.55 -16.41 1.99
N SER A 150 -14.75 -16.17 3.02
CA SER A 150 -14.07 -17.18 3.84
C SER A 150 -14.11 -16.75 5.30
N SER A 151 -13.78 -17.66 6.22
CA SER A 151 -13.69 -17.38 7.67
C SER A 151 -12.59 -16.37 8.05
N LYS A 152 -11.72 -15.98 7.09
CA LYS A 152 -10.66 -14.98 7.25
C LYS A 152 -11.04 -13.62 6.67
N LEU A 153 -12.25 -13.47 6.13
CA LEU A 153 -12.74 -12.22 5.59
C LEU A 153 -13.19 -11.32 6.75
N ASP A 154 -12.76 -10.06 6.75
CA ASP A 154 -13.17 -9.10 7.80
C ASP A 154 -14.59 -8.58 7.55
N TYR A 155 -14.91 -8.20 6.30
CA TYR A 155 -16.17 -7.56 5.98
C TYR A 155 -16.76 -8.05 4.66
N LEU A 156 -18.10 -8.22 4.63
CA LEU A 156 -18.88 -8.36 3.40
C LEU A 156 -19.68 -7.08 3.17
N ILE A 157 -19.46 -6.37 2.07
CA ILE A 157 -20.34 -5.28 1.63
C ILE A 157 -21.44 -5.88 0.78
N ALA A 158 -22.67 -5.84 1.28
CA ALA A 158 -23.82 -6.49 0.66
C ALA A 158 -25.00 -5.53 0.45
N TRP A 159 -25.73 -5.69 -0.66
CA TRP A 159 -27.00 -5.02 -0.95
C TRP A 159 -28.15 -6.03 -1.04
N GLU A 160 -29.39 -5.56 -1.15
CA GLU A 160 -30.65 -6.31 -1.00
C GLU A 160 -30.77 -7.63 -1.80
N SER A 161 -29.91 -7.88 -2.80
CA SER A 161 -29.93 -9.12 -3.59
C SER A 161 -28.68 -9.99 -3.39
N ALA A 162 -27.98 -9.87 -2.26
CA ALA A 162 -26.77 -10.61 -1.95
C ALA A 162 -27.10 -12.08 -1.61
N GLY A 163 -27.17 -12.92 -2.62
CA GLY A 163 -27.55 -14.36 -2.52
C GLY A 163 -26.60 -15.23 -1.68
N SER A 164 -25.93 -16.19 -2.32
CA SER A 164 -25.10 -17.22 -1.64
C SER A 164 -23.91 -16.67 -0.84
N LYS A 165 -23.38 -15.51 -1.18
CA LYS A 165 -22.25 -14.89 -0.44
C LYS A 165 -22.69 -14.38 0.93
N LEU A 166 -23.92 -13.85 1.06
CA LEU A 166 -24.49 -13.41 2.33
C LEU A 166 -24.72 -14.59 3.28
N ALA A 167 -25.26 -15.70 2.75
CA ALA A 167 -25.44 -16.92 3.53
C ALA A 167 -24.12 -17.44 4.11
N LYS A 168 -23.05 -17.47 3.29
CA LYS A 168 -21.70 -17.88 3.73
C LYS A 168 -21.09 -16.91 4.75
N ALA A 169 -21.32 -15.60 4.58
CA ALA A 169 -20.83 -14.62 5.55
C ALA A 169 -21.46 -14.83 6.93
N ASN A 170 -22.75 -15.09 6.98
CA ASN A 170 -23.45 -15.41 8.22
C ASN A 170 -22.95 -16.73 8.83
N GLU A 171 -22.72 -17.76 8.02
CA GLU A 171 -22.17 -19.05 8.46
C GLU A 171 -20.77 -18.92 9.08
N TYR A 172 -19.93 -18.07 8.50
CA TYR A 172 -18.55 -17.84 9.00
C TYR A 172 -18.44 -16.74 10.05
N GLY A 173 -19.54 -16.07 10.40
CA GLY A 173 -19.54 -14.96 11.36
C GLY A 173 -18.84 -13.69 10.84
N VAL A 174 -18.77 -13.53 9.50
CA VAL A 174 -18.19 -12.36 8.85
C VAL A 174 -19.12 -11.17 9.02
N GLN A 175 -18.60 -10.02 9.42
CA GLN A 175 -19.40 -8.82 9.57
C GLN A 175 -19.91 -8.32 8.23
N VAL A 176 -21.23 -8.14 8.11
CA VAL A 176 -21.88 -7.59 6.92
C VAL A 176 -22.06 -6.10 7.10
N LEU A 177 -21.66 -5.31 6.11
CA LEU A 177 -21.82 -3.85 6.05
C LEU A 177 -22.75 -3.45 4.93
N SER A 178 -23.60 -2.46 5.18
CA SER A 178 -24.26 -1.72 4.10
C SER A 178 -23.25 -0.78 3.42
N ILE A 179 -23.61 -0.24 2.26
CA ILE A 179 -22.76 0.75 1.57
C ILE A 179 -22.61 2.03 2.40
N GLU A 180 -23.67 2.44 3.12
CA GLU A 180 -23.63 3.62 3.99
C GLU A 180 -22.69 3.43 5.19
N GLU A 181 -22.68 2.25 5.79
CA GLU A 181 -21.78 1.91 6.88
C GLU A 181 -20.32 1.86 6.40
N PHE A 182 -20.09 1.31 5.20
CA PHE A 182 -18.77 1.33 4.58
C PHE A 182 -18.30 2.76 4.30
N LEU A 183 -19.15 3.62 3.70
CA LEU A 183 -18.81 5.02 3.43
C LEU A 183 -18.50 5.81 4.71
N LYS A 184 -19.20 5.54 5.82
CA LYS A 184 -18.86 6.15 7.12
C LYS A 184 -17.49 5.72 7.63
N LYS A 185 -17.09 4.46 7.41
CA LYS A 185 -15.78 3.94 7.83
C LYS A 185 -14.60 4.50 7.05
N ILE A 186 -14.81 4.92 5.81
CA ILE A 186 -13.77 5.56 4.99
C ILE A 186 -13.76 7.09 5.13
N ALA A 187 -14.77 7.68 5.75
CA ALA A 187 -14.88 9.13 5.97
C ALA A 187 -14.29 9.59 7.32
N ASN A 188 -13.94 8.65 8.20
CA ASN A 188 -13.30 8.89 9.49
C ASN A 188 -11.81 8.65 9.40
#